data_abd9bab951b6deb1ce7c762c1de0d5a9
#
_entry.id   abd9bab951b6deb1ce7c762c1de0d5a9
#
_cell.length_a   1.000
_cell.length_b   1.000
_cell.length_c   1.000
_cell.angle_alpha   90.00
_cell.angle_beta   90.00
_cell.angle_gamma   90.00
#
_symmetry.space_group_name_H-M   'P 1'
#
loop_
_entity.id
_entity.type
_entity.pdbx_description
1 polymer ?
#
loop_
_entity_poly.entity_id
_entity_poly.type
_entity_poly.pdbx_seq_one_letter_code
_entity_poly.pdbx_strand_id
1 'polypeptide(L)'
;MFIYNVCTLFYPEKNVFVRMSKKGVNKTQNYTRMNLQLRKFKPESITDDRVCVFIGKRNTGKSTLVKDIMYHKKHLPAGIVLSGTEEGNHFYSEFIPDLFVYGDYDRDAIERVMARQRKLVGAGTKNCGAFMLLDDCMYDSKFLKDTCIRQCFMNGRHWKIFFMLTMQYVMDLPPALRANVDYVFILRENIIQNREKLYRSFFGIFPSFDMFCKVMDACTENYECLVLDNTQKSNKIQDCVFWYKATLRKNFRVGSSDLWKLHKKMYNPKHGDIHEEDAKKATRKTNLKITKTK
;
A
#
# COMPACT_ATOMS: atom_id res chain seq x y z
N MET A 1 30.71 9.74 -37.59
CA MET A 1 31.15 10.69 -36.57
C MET A 1 29.94 11.10 -35.75
N PHE A 2 29.72 10.42 -34.63
CA PHE A 2 28.53 10.57 -33.80
C PHE A 2 28.89 11.48 -32.64
N ILE A 3 28.22 12.59 -32.55
CA ILE A 3 28.36 13.52 -31.40
C ILE A 3 27.29 13.13 -30.40
N TYR A 4 27.72 12.56 -29.27
CA TYR A 4 26.90 12.42 -28.06
C TYR A 4 26.91 13.75 -27.34
N ASN A 5 25.80 14.45 -27.34
CA ASN A 5 25.57 15.52 -26.37
C ASN A 5 24.99 14.93 -25.10
N VAL A 6 25.86 14.84 -24.10
CA VAL A 6 25.48 14.59 -22.71
C VAL A 6 24.95 15.92 -22.16
N CYS A 7 23.66 16.00 -21.89
CA CYS A 7 23.08 17.06 -21.09
C CYS A 7 22.48 16.42 -19.84
N THR A 8 23.31 16.29 -18.83
CA THR A 8 22.93 16.02 -17.45
C THR A 8 22.59 17.37 -16.82
N LEU A 9 21.38 17.49 -16.26
CA LEU A 9 21.09 18.17 -14.97
C LEU A 9 19.64 18.68 -14.94
N PHE A 10 18.93 18.25 -13.89
CA PHE A 10 17.59 18.74 -13.45
C PHE A 10 16.39 18.32 -14.32
N TYR A 11 15.85 17.09 -14.09
CA TYR A 11 14.54 16.74 -14.62
C TYR A 11 13.60 16.14 -13.57
N PRO A 12 12.47 16.80 -13.28
CA PRO A 12 11.36 16.19 -12.53
C PRO A 12 10.44 15.30 -13.40
N GLU A 13 10.74 15.13 -14.70
CA GLU A 13 9.89 14.43 -15.66
C GLU A 13 10.61 13.27 -16.34
N LYS A 14 9.93 12.11 -16.45
CA LYS A 14 10.40 10.98 -17.26
C LYS A 14 9.77 11.02 -18.63
N ASN A 15 10.60 11.01 -19.67
CA ASN A 15 10.15 10.82 -21.04
C ASN A 15 10.07 9.32 -21.35
N VAL A 16 8.86 8.81 -21.53
CA VAL A 16 8.63 7.41 -21.93
C VAL A 16 8.33 7.38 -23.42
N PHE A 17 9.23 6.81 -24.22
CA PHE A 17 9.02 6.65 -25.65
C PHE A 17 8.28 5.34 -25.94
N VAL A 18 7.02 5.44 -26.37
CA VAL A 18 6.20 4.30 -26.75
C VAL A 18 6.08 4.21 -28.27
N ARG A 19 6.55 3.09 -28.84
CA ARG A 19 6.36 2.78 -30.27
C ARG A 19 5.06 1.98 -30.43
N MET A 20 4.07 2.55 -31.11
CA MET A 20 2.83 1.83 -31.47
C MET A 20 2.85 1.41 -32.93
N SER A 21 2.51 0.13 -33.23
CA SER A 21 2.27 -0.33 -34.59
C SER A 21 0.79 -0.30 -34.90
N LYS A 22 0.37 0.31 -36.01
CA LYS A 22 -0.97 0.14 -36.57
C LYS A 22 -1.03 -1.19 -37.30
N LYS A 23 -1.88 -2.13 -36.90
CA LYS A 23 -2.25 -3.29 -37.72
C LYS A 23 -3.15 -2.79 -38.87
N GLY A 24 -2.61 -2.78 -40.09
CA GLY A 24 -3.35 -2.51 -41.32
C GLY A 24 -2.50 -2.83 -42.52
N VAL A 25 -3.03 -3.61 -43.40
CA VAL A 25 -2.49 -4.19 -44.63
C VAL A 25 -1.58 -3.23 -45.41
N ASN A 26 -0.41 -3.79 -45.87
CA ASN A 26 0.63 -3.24 -46.74
C ASN A 26 1.71 -2.29 -46.18
N LYS A 27 2.85 -2.90 -45.93
CA LYS A 27 4.25 -2.54 -46.25
C LYS A 27 4.73 -1.07 -46.06
N THR A 28 4.32 -0.40 -45.04
CA THR A 28 5.14 0.62 -44.36
C THR A 28 4.57 0.77 -42.97
N GLN A 29 5.26 0.19 -41.95
CA GLN A 29 4.86 0.38 -40.55
C GLN A 29 5.12 1.84 -40.22
N ASN A 30 4.10 2.68 -40.32
CA ASN A 30 4.12 4.03 -39.76
C ASN A 30 4.10 3.91 -38.24
N TYR A 31 5.28 3.90 -37.62
CA TYR A 31 5.43 4.00 -36.19
C TYR A 31 5.10 5.42 -35.75
N THR A 32 3.95 5.63 -35.17
CA THR A 32 3.65 6.89 -34.49
C THR A 32 4.49 6.96 -33.21
N ARG A 33 5.50 7.82 -33.18
CA ARG A 33 6.23 8.12 -31.95
C ARG A 33 5.26 8.85 -31.00
N MET A 34 4.81 8.17 -29.99
CA MET A 34 4.08 8.79 -28.89
C MET A 34 5.09 9.17 -27.81
N ASN A 35 5.23 10.46 -27.53
CA ASN A 35 6.03 10.94 -26.42
C ASN A 35 5.09 11.11 -25.22
N LEU A 36 5.23 10.22 -24.22
CA LEU A 36 4.49 10.31 -22.96
C LEU A 36 5.41 10.83 -21.87
N GLN A 37 5.14 12.02 -21.37
CA GLN A 37 5.85 12.61 -20.24
C GLN A 37 5.07 12.33 -18.97
N LEU A 38 5.68 11.66 -18.01
CA LEU A 38 5.12 11.42 -16.69
C LEU A 38 5.82 12.28 -15.64
N ARG A 39 5.02 12.99 -14.85
CA ARG A 39 5.50 13.82 -13.75
C ARG A 39 5.85 12.96 -12.54
N LYS A 40 6.74 13.46 -11.70
CA LYS A 40 7.02 12.85 -10.40
C LYS A 40 5.82 13.08 -9.47
N PHE A 41 5.39 12.02 -8.79
CA PHE A 41 4.33 12.10 -7.79
C PHE A 41 4.80 12.87 -6.55
N LYS A 42 3.87 13.61 -5.94
CA LYS A 42 4.10 14.37 -4.70
C LYS A 42 3.27 13.77 -3.57
N PRO A 43 3.87 12.99 -2.66
CA PRO A 43 3.12 12.35 -1.55
C PRO A 43 2.37 13.33 -0.65
N GLU A 44 2.85 14.57 -0.57
CA GLU A 44 2.22 15.63 0.21
C GLU A 44 0.82 15.99 -0.30
N SER A 45 0.52 15.70 -1.58
CA SER A 45 -0.79 15.98 -2.17
C SER A 45 -1.89 15.00 -1.74
N ILE A 46 -1.52 13.86 -1.16
CA ILE A 46 -2.49 12.89 -0.64
C ILE A 46 -3.20 13.49 0.57
N THR A 47 -4.53 13.58 0.57
CA THR A 47 -5.29 14.01 1.74
C THR A 47 -5.42 12.89 2.78
N ASP A 48 -5.82 13.24 4.01
CA ASP A 48 -5.76 12.35 5.18
C ASP A 48 -6.92 11.35 5.31
N ASP A 49 -7.71 11.23 4.27
CA ASP A 49 -8.92 10.41 4.21
C ASP A 49 -8.94 9.47 3.00
N ARG A 50 -7.77 9.17 2.45
CA ARG A 50 -7.64 8.42 1.21
C ARG A 50 -7.37 6.94 1.41
N VAL A 51 -7.77 6.18 0.39
CA VAL A 51 -7.49 4.75 0.27
C VAL A 51 -6.30 4.56 -0.67
N CYS A 52 -5.20 4.02 -0.14
CA CYS A 52 -3.98 3.75 -0.88
C CYS A 52 -3.71 2.24 -0.94
N VAL A 53 -3.45 1.71 -2.13
CA VAL A 53 -3.09 0.31 -2.34
C VAL A 53 -1.67 0.24 -2.90
N PHE A 54 -0.84 -0.61 -2.28
CA PHE A 54 0.56 -0.80 -2.66
C PHE A 54 0.76 -2.24 -3.15
N ILE A 55 1.18 -2.40 -4.38
CA ILE A 55 1.31 -3.71 -5.03
C ILE A 55 2.77 -3.95 -5.44
N GLY A 56 3.35 -5.03 -4.92
CA GLY A 56 4.71 -5.40 -5.25
C GLY A 56 5.18 -6.64 -4.52
N LYS A 57 6.04 -7.40 -5.17
CA LYS A 57 6.66 -8.60 -4.61
C LYS A 57 7.59 -8.27 -3.45
N ARG A 58 8.07 -9.30 -2.76
CA ARG A 58 9.14 -9.16 -1.77
C ARG A 58 10.37 -8.52 -2.41
N ASN A 59 11.10 -7.74 -1.63
CA ASN A 59 12.33 -7.05 -2.05
C ASN A 59 12.19 -6.01 -3.19
N THR A 60 10.98 -5.53 -3.48
CA THR A 60 10.77 -4.46 -4.47
C THR A 60 10.78 -3.06 -3.86
N GLY A 61 10.94 -2.93 -2.54
CA GLY A 61 10.93 -1.64 -1.84
C GLY A 61 9.57 -1.22 -1.28
N LYS A 62 8.58 -2.14 -1.23
CA LYS A 62 7.21 -1.85 -0.77
C LYS A 62 7.17 -1.23 0.62
N SER A 63 7.81 -1.85 1.62
CA SER A 63 7.81 -1.34 3.00
C SER A 63 8.49 0.02 3.12
N THR A 64 9.58 0.25 2.38
CA THR A 64 10.24 1.57 2.30
C THR A 64 9.31 2.64 1.71
N LEU A 65 8.54 2.29 0.67
CA LEU A 65 7.56 3.18 0.07
C LEU A 65 6.44 3.51 1.08
N VAL A 66 5.90 2.51 1.77
CA VAL A 66 4.90 2.71 2.83
C VAL A 66 5.44 3.61 3.94
N LYS A 67 6.68 3.37 4.41
CA LYS A 67 7.34 4.20 5.44
C LYS A 67 7.47 5.66 4.99
N ASP A 68 7.80 5.90 3.72
CA ASP A 68 7.89 7.25 3.15
C ASP A 68 6.52 7.93 3.07
N ILE A 69 5.48 7.24 2.62
CA ILE A 69 4.10 7.77 2.65
C ILE A 69 3.67 8.09 4.08
N MET A 70 3.95 7.20 5.05
CA MET A 70 3.64 7.43 6.46
C MET A 70 4.39 8.63 7.06
N TYR A 71 5.61 8.92 6.59
CA TYR A 71 6.33 10.13 6.98
C TYR A 71 5.53 11.40 6.65
N HIS A 72 4.88 11.45 5.48
CA HIS A 72 4.02 12.57 5.08
C HIS A 72 2.69 12.60 5.85
N LYS A 73 2.34 11.52 6.55
CA LYS A 73 1.14 11.38 7.39
C LYS A 73 1.42 11.36 8.90
N LYS A 74 2.63 11.70 9.32
CA LYS A 74 3.07 11.68 10.73
C LYS A 74 2.23 12.56 11.68
N HIS A 75 1.51 13.55 11.13
CA HIS A 75 0.62 14.43 11.87
C HIS A 75 -0.72 13.78 12.26
N LEU A 76 -1.09 12.63 11.68
CA LEU A 76 -2.30 11.91 12.07
C LEU A 76 -2.19 11.47 13.53
N PRO A 77 -3.16 11.86 14.39
CA PRO A 77 -2.99 11.73 15.83
C PRO A 77 -3.05 10.30 16.37
N ALA A 78 -3.69 9.39 15.64
CA ALA A 78 -3.85 8.00 16.06
C ALA A 78 -3.95 7.06 14.86
N GLY A 79 -3.78 5.77 15.11
CA GLY A 79 -3.97 4.74 14.10
C GLY A 79 -3.42 3.40 14.55
N ILE A 80 -3.54 2.41 13.67
CA ILE A 80 -3.05 1.05 13.89
C ILE A 80 -2.33 0.55 12.65
N VAL A 81 -1.43 -0.39 12.89
CA VAL A 81 -0.80 -1.22 11.86
C VAL A 81 -1.09 -2.68 12.19
N LEU A 82 -1.50 -3.44 11.19
CA LEU A 82 -1.61 -4.89 11.25
C LEU A 82 -0.62 -5.42 10.20
N SER A 83 0.38 -6.19 10.63
CA SER A 83 1.43 -6.67 9.73
C SER A 83 1.84 -8.09 10.09
N GLY A 84 1.56 -9.05 9.21
CA GLY A 84 1.93 -10.44 9.39
C GLY A 84 3.44 -10.72 9.43
N THR A 85 4.28 -9.70 9.25
CA THR A 85 5.74 -9.83 9.27
C THR A 85 6.40 -9.06 10.43
N GLU A 86 5.61 -8.34 11.25
CA GLU A 86 6.15 -7.46 12.29
C GLU A 86 6.87 -8.20 13.39
N GLU A 87 6.37 -9.37 13.82
CA GLU A 87 7.00 -10.19 14.87
C GLU A 87 8.44 -10.58 14.54
N GLY A 88 8.79 -10.67 13.25
CA GLY A 88 10.12 -11.06 12.81
C GLY A 88 11.08 -9.89 12.56
N ASN A 89 10.57 -8.69 12.25
CA ASN A 89 11.42 -7.60 11.76
C ASN A 89 11.27 -6.26 12.51
N HIS A 90 10.24 -6.10 13.33
CA HIS A 90 9.96 -4.88 14.11
C HIS A 90 10.01 -3.58 13.29
N PHE A 91 9.61 -3.64 12.01
CA PHE A 91 9.81 -2.56 11.06
C PHE A 91 8.94 -1.34 11.37
N TYR A 92 7.68 -1.57 11.74
CA TYR A 92 6.73 -0.48 12.03
C TYR A 92 6.94 0.08 13.42
N SER A 93 7.38 -0.74 14.36
CA SER A 93 7.71 -0.36 15.74
C SER A 93 8.84 0.67 15.84
N GLU A 94 9.66 0.82 14.79
CA GLU A 94 10.67 1.89 14.73
C GLU A 94 10.07 3.30 14.75
N PHE A 95 8.85 3.49 14.26
CA PHE A 95 8.26 4.83 14.11
C PHE A 95 6.79 4.93 14.52
N ILE A 96 6.15 3.82 14.89
CA ILE A 96 4.79 3.73 15.44
C ILE A 96 4.88 3.05 16.81
N PRO A 97 4.10 3.47 17.83
CA PRO A 97 4.17 2.82 19.14
C PRO A 97 3.72 1.34 19.07
N ASP A 98 4.47 0.41 19.63
CA ASP A 98 4.21 -1.04 19.59
C ASP A 98 2.80 -1.43 20.04
N LEU A 99 2.23 -0.72 21.02
CA LEU A 99 0.86 -0.95 21.48
C LEU A 99 -0.19 -0.89 20.34
N PHE A 100 0.14 -0.25 19.23
CA PHE A 100 -0.73 -0.05 18.07
C PHE A 100 -0.24 -0.76 16.82
N VAL A 101 0.73 -1.67 16.99
CA VAL A 101 1.25 -2.54 15.94
C VAL A 101 0.87 -3.98 16.29
N TYR A 102 0.13 -4.64 15.44
CA TYR A 102 -0.38 -6.00 15.62
C TYR A 102 0.34 -6.93 14.67
N GLY A 103 0.81 -8.08 15.18
CA GLY A 103 1.53 -9.08 14.39
C GLY A 103 0.66 -9.88 13.41
N ASP A 104 -0.65 -9.74 13.52
CA ASP A 104 -1.60 -10.45 12.65
C ASP A 104 -2.86 -9.60 12.40
N TYR A 105 -3.77 -10.13 11.56
CA TYR A 105 -5.08 -9.54 11.34
C TYR A 105 -5.94 -9.60 12.60
N ASP A 106 -6.29 -8.45 13.15
CA ASP A 106 -7.18 -8.29 14.30
C ASP A 106 -8.40 -7.46 13.91
N ARG A 107 -9.52 -8.16 13.71
CA ARG A 107 -10.80 -7.54 13.37
C ARG A 107 -11.29 -6.58 14.45
N ASP A 108 -11.13 -6.96 15.72
CA ASP A 108 -11.62 -6.15 16.84
C ASP A 108 -10.83 -4.86 16.96
N ALA A 109 -9.51 -4.88 16.65
CA ALA A 109 -8.70 -3.67 16.58
C ALA A 109 -9.21 -2.71 15.51
N ILE A 110 -9.55 -3.23 14.32
CA ILE A 110 -10.13 -2.44 13.23
C ILE A 110 -11.47 -1.84 13.65
N GLU A 111 -12.36 -2.64 14.25
CA GLU A 111 -13.68 -2.19 14.73
C GLU A 111 -13.55 -1.11 15.79
N ARG A 112 -12.60 -1.24 16.72
CA ARG A 112 -12.31 -0.20 17.75
C ARG A 112 -11.91 1.13 17.10
N VAL A 113 -11.03 1.11 16.09
CA VAL A 113 -10.65 2.34 15.36
C VAL A 113 -11.84 2.93 14.63
N MET A 114 -12.62 2.13 13.92
CA MET A 114 -13.83 2.63 13.22
C MET A 114 -14.86 3.23 14.20
N ALA A 115 -15.10 2.57 15.33
CA ALA A 115 -16.01 3.06 16.36
C ALA A 115 -15.53 4.40 16.95
N ARG A 116 -14.23 4.51 17.27
CA ARG A 116 -13.59 5.75 17.69
C ARG A 116 -13.82 6.86 16.67
N GLN A 117 -13.54 6.60 15.41
CA GLN A 117 -13.63 7.58 14.34
C GLN A 117 -15.07 8.06 14.14
N ARG A 118 -16.04 7.15 14.10
CA ARG A 118 -17.47 7.50 14.05
C ARG A 118 -17.87 8.44 15.19
N LYS A 119 -17.45 8.14 16.42
CA LYS A 119 -17.75 8.96 17.60
C LYS A 119 -17.13 10.36 17.49
N LEU A 120 -15.85 10.46 17.10
CA LEU A 120 -15.14 11.74 17.01
C LEU A 120 -15.64 12.61 15.86
N VAL A 121 -15.91 12.02 14.72
CA VAL A 121 -16.47 12.74 13.57
C VAL A 121 -17.90 13.19 13.86
N GLY A 122 -18.73 12.33 14.48
CA GLY A 122 -20.08 12.69 14.89
C GLY A 122 -20.13 13.82 15.92
N ALA A 123 -19.11 13.92 16.78
CA ALA A 123 -18.93 15.01 17.75
C ALA A 123 -18.31 16.27 17.13
N GLY A 124 -18.01 16.30 15.83
CA GLY A 124 -17.38 17.45 15.17
C GLY A 124 -15.93 17.72 15.60
N THR A 125 -15.24 16.73 16.17
CA THR A 125 -13.89 16.89 16.70
C THR A 125 -12.91 17.29 15.56
N LYS A 126 -12.17 18.38 15.79
CA LYS A 126 -11.12 18.82 14.88
C LYS A 126 -9.89 17.90 14.98
N ASN A 127 -9.14 17.76 13.87
CA ASN A 127 -7.88 17.00 13.81
C ASN A 127 -8.00 15.57 14.37
N CYS A 128 -9.12 14.90 14.11
CA CYS A 128 -9.40 13.57 14.63
C CYS A 128 -9.04 12.45 13.66
N GLY A 129 -8.35 12.73 12.54
CA GLY A 129 -7.96 11.73 11.56
C GLY A 129 -7.23 10.53 12.16
N ALA A 130 -7.30 9.39 11.51
CA ALA A 130 -6.57 8.19 11.91
C ALA A 130 -5.96 7.50 10.70
N PHE A 131 -4.83 6.83 10.89
CA PHE A 131 -4.29 5.91 9.89
C PHE A 131 -4.67 4.47 10.22
N MET A 132 -4.78 3.67 9.19
CA MET A 132 -4.96 2.23 9.30
C MET A 132 -4.16 1.57 8.17
N LEU A 133 -3.15 0.80 8.53
CA LEU A 133 -2.29 0.09 7.60
C LEU A 133 -2.44 -1.41 7.80
N LEU A 134 -2.72 -2.12 6.71
CA LEU A 134 -2.70 -3.57 6.63
C LEU A 134 -1.57 -3.98 5.69
N ASP A 135 -0.52 -4.56 6.28
CA ASP A 135 0.67 -4.97 5.54
C ASP A 135 0.83 -6.49 5.57
N ASP A 136 0.77 -7.08 4.38
CA ASP A 136 0.93 -8.52 4.14
C ASP A 136 -0.01 -9.43 4.98
N CYS A 137 -1.20 -8.93 5.34
CA CYS A 137 -2.22 -9.68 6.09
C CYS A 137 -3.13 -10.54 5.20
N MET A 138 -2.80 -10.71 3.91
CA MET A 138 -3.70 -11.28 2.92
C MET A 138 -3.42 -12.76 2.63
N TYR A 139 -3.04 -13.54 3.62
CA TYR A 139 -2.84 -14.98 3.47
C TYR A 139 -4.17 -15.78 3.38
N ASP A 140 -5.29 -15.22 3.85
CA ASP A 140 -6.62 -15.80 3.67
C ASP A 140 -7.41 -15.08 2.56
N SER A 141 -7.88 -15.81 1.57
CA SER A 141 -8.73 -15.30 0.48
C SER A 141 -10.07 -14.70 0.97
N LYS A 142 -10.50 -15.02 2.19
CA LYS A 142 -11.71 -14.49 2.82
C LYS A 142 -11.53 -13.07 3.35
N PHE A 143 -10.30 -12.62 3.54
CA PHE A 143 -9.96 -11.29 4.07
C PHE A 143 -10.74 -10.15 3.39
N LEU A 144 -10.76 -10.10 2.06
CA LEU A 144 -11.49 -9.07 1.30
C LEU A 144 -13.02 -9.17 1.38
N LYS A 145 -13.54 -10.27 1.91
CA LYS A 145 -14.98 -10.46 2.15
C LYS A 145 -15.40 -9.96 3.53
N ASP A 146 -14.44 -9.72 4.42
CA ASP A 146 -14.73 -9.19 5.76
C ASP A 146 -15.40 -7.82 5.65
N THR A 147 -16.51 -7.67 6.38
CA THR A 147 -17.30 -6.45 6.39
C THR A 147 -16.52 -5.25 6.91
N CYS A 148 -15.60 -5.44 7.87
CA CYS A 148 -14.75 -4.37 8.40
C CYS A 148 -13.83 -3.82 7.32
N ILE A 149 -13.18 -4.70 6.55
CA ILE A 149 -12.32 -4.30 5.44
C ILE A 149 -13.13 -3.57 4.37
N ARG A 150 -14.28 -4.12 4.00
CA ARG A 150 -15.17 -3.46 3.03
C ARG A 150 -15.60 -2.08 3.49
N GLN A 151 -15.92 -1.92 4.78
CA GLN A 151 -16.27 -0.63 5.35
C GLN A 151 -15.10 0.36 5.33
N CYS A 152 -13.87 -0.08 5.53
CA CYS A 152 -12.69 0.78 5.40
C CYS A 152 -12.57 1.37 3.98
N PHE A 153 -12.78 0.57 2.94
CA PHE A 153 -12.79 1.06 1.55
C PHE A 153 -13.97 2.00 1.26
N MET A 154 -15.18 1.66 1.71
CA MET A 154 -16.40 2.37 1.33
C MET A 154 -16.64 3.62 2.18
N ASN A 155 -16.36 3.54 3.47
CA ASN A 155 -16.74 4.56 4.45
C ASN A 155 -15.54 5.23 5.14
N GLY A 156 -14.32 4.73 4.95
CA GLY A 156 -13.12 5.25 5.60
C GLY A 156 -12.95 6.76 5.43
N ARG A 157 -13.25 7.28 4.24
CA ARG A 157 -13.23 8.72 3.95
C ARG A 157 -14.16 9.51 4.87
N HIS A 158 -15.40 9.06 5.05
CA HIS A 158 -16.37 9.73 5.91
C HIS A 158 -15.95 9.73 7.38
N TRP A 159 -15.17 8.75 7.77
CA TRP A 159 -14.64 8.62 9.14
C TRP A 159 -13.24 9.20 9.31
N LYS A 160 -12.71 9.88 8.28
CA LYS A 160 -11.37 10.47 8.28
C LYS A 160 -10.29 9.42 8.58
N ILE A 161 -10.39 8.26 7.95
CA ILE A 161 -9.41 7.19 8.02
C ILE A 161 -8.53 7.22 6.77
N PHE A 162 -7.23 7.42 6.96
CA PHE A 162 -6.23 7.18 5.94
C PHE A 162 -5.95 5.67 5.89
N PHE A 163 -6.53 5.01 4.90
CA PHE A 163 -6.47 3.56 4.78
C PHE A 163 -5.42 3.12 3.78
N MET A 164 -4.51 2.26 4.22
CA MET A 164 -3.44 1.69 3.40
C MET A 164 -3.51 0.17 3.42
N LEU A 165 -3.41 -0.42 2.23
CA LEU A 165 -3.36 -1.86 2.05
C LEU A 165 -2.16 -2.23 1.19
N THR A 166 -1.31 -3.14 1.65
CA THR A 166 -0.24 -3.69 0.83
C THR A 166 -0.60 -5.08 0.32
N MET A 167 -0.17 -5.38 -0.89
CA MET A 167 -0.38 -6.67 -1.54
C MET A 167 0.90 -7.10 -2.26
N GLN A 168 1.19 -8.40 -2.29
CA GLN A 168 2.34 -8.92 -3.03
C GLN A 168 2.05 -9.08 -4.52
N TYR A 169 0.79 -9.36 -4.85
CA TYR A 169 0.29 -9.48 -6.23
C TYR A 169 -1.16 -9.00 -6.29
N VAL A 170 -1.65 -8.74 -7.48
CA VAL A 170 -3.07 -8.37 -7.67
C VAL A 170 -3.92 -9.58 -7.31
N MET A 171 -4.51 -9.53 -6.13
CA MET A 171 -5.63 -10.42 -5.80
C MET A 171 -6.87 -9.90 -6.50
N ASP A 172 -7.86 -10.76 -6.64
CA ASP A 172 -9.17 -10.37 -7.21
C ASP A 172 -9.90 -9.41 -6.26
N LEU A 173 -9.38 -8.18 -6.15
CA LEU A 173 -10.05 -7.13 -5.40
C LEU A 173 -11.41 -6.86 -6.09
N PRO A 174 -12.53 -7.08 -5.41
CA PRO A 174 -13.84 -6.91 -6.00
C PRO A 174 -14.02 -5.54 -6.64
N PRO A 175 -14.72 -5.43 -7.78
CA PRO A 175 -14.91 -4.14 -8.48
C PRO A 175 -15.43 -3.03 -7.57
N ALA A 176 -16.35 -3.36 -6.65
CA ALA A 176 -16.89 -2.41 -5.68
C ALA A 176 -15.84 -1.83 -4.74
N LEU A 177 -14.80 -2.59 -4.38
CA LEU A 177 -13.69 -2.09 -3.56
C LEU A 177 -12.68 -1.33 -4.43
N ARG A 178 -12.37 -1.82 -5.65
CA ARG A 178 -11.48 -1.13 -6.58
C ARG A 178 -11.94 0.29 -6.91
N ALA A 179 -13.25 0.49 -7.07
CA ALA A 179 -13.85 1.80 -7.35
C ALA A 179 -13.63 2.82 -6.21
N ASN A 180 -13.30 2.34 -5.01
CA ASN A 180 -13.04 3.19 -3.84
C ASN A 180 -11.53 3.39 -3.56
N VAL A 181 -10.64 2.88 -4.42
CA VAL A 181 -9.20 3.10 -4.28
C VAL A 181 -8.84 4.45 -4.90
N ASP A 182 -8.30 5.34 -4.09
CA ASP A 182 -7.88 6.68 -4.51
C ASP A 182 -6.50 6.65 -5.18
N TYR A 183 -5.55 5.90 -4.61
CA TYR A 183 -4.17 5.80 -5.12
C TYR A 183 -3.72 4.35 -5.24
N VAL A 184 -3.13 4.00 -6.38
CA VAL A 184 -2.51 2.69 -6.58
C VAL A 184 -1.02 2.89 -6.87
N PHE A 185 -0.18 2.29 -6.02
CA PHE A 185 1.26 2.28 -6.18
C PHE A 185 1.70 0.90 -6.64
N ILE A 186 2.30 0.81 -7.82
CA ILE A 186 2.80 -0.46 -8.37
C ILE A 186 4.32 -0.42 -8.43
N LEU A 187 4.94 -1.38 -7.77
CA LEU A 187 6.37 -1.66 -7.88
C LEU A 187 6.63 -2.66 -9.00
N ARG A 188 7.90 -3.01 -9.20
CA ARG A 188 8.32 -3.89 -10.29
C ARG A 188 7.58 -5.24 -10.29
N GLU A 189 7.03 -5.62 -11.44
CA GLU A 189 6.43 -6.92 -11.71
C GLU A 189 6.97 -7.49 -13.03
N ASN A 190 7.56 -8.70 -12.97
CA ASN A 190 8.20 -9.34 -14.12
C ASN A 190 7.27 -10.34 -14.84
N ILE A 191 6.24 -10.84 -14.14
CA ILE A 191 5.34 -11.86 -14.67
C ILE A 191 4.28 -11.18 -15.53
N ILE A 192 4.24 -11.53 -16.81
CA ILE A 192 3.34 -10.92 -17.80
C ILE A 192 1.87 -11.10 -17.43
N GLN A 193 1.49 -12.25 -16.91
CA GLN A 193 0.12 -12.52 -16.46
C GLN A 193 -0.30 -11.61 -15.29
N ASN A 194 0.62 -11.31 -14.38
CA ASN A 194 0.36 -10.38 -13.28
C ASN A 194 0.25 -8.94 -13.80
N ARG A 195 1.08 -8.56 -14.78
CA ARG A 195 0.96 -7.26 -15.46
C ARG A 195 -0.39 -7.12 -16.17
N GLU A 196 -0.89 -8.19 -16.78
CA GLU A 196 -2.20 -8.18 -17.44
C GLU A 196 -3.34 -7.98 -16.42
N LYS A 197 -3.26 -8.64 -15.25
CA LYS A 197 -4.21 -8.42 -14.16
C LYS A 197 -4.15 -6.98 -13.65
N LEU A 198 -2.96 -6.41 -13.45
CA LEU A 198 -2.76 -5.01 -13.07
C LEU A 198 -3.40 -4.05 -14.09
N TYR A 199 -3.13 -4.26 -15.38
CA TYR A 199 -3.69 -3.48 -16.48
C TYR A 199 -5.21 -3.52 -16.46
N ARG A 200 -5.81 -4.72 -16.42
CA ARG A 200 -7.28 -4.90 -16.43
C ARG A 200 -7.94 -4.36 -15.16
N SER A 201 -7.25 -4.42 -14.01
CA SER A 201 -7.84 -4.05 -12.72
C SER A 201 -7.78 -2.56 -12.44
N PHE A 202 -6.69 -1.88 -12.83
CA PHE A 202 -6.42 -0.50 -12.42
C PHE A 202 -5.99 0.43 -13.55
N PHE A 203 -5.33 -0.08 -14.59
CA PHE A 203 -4.67 0.74 -15.60
C PHE A 203 -5.36 0.73 -16.96
N GLY A 204 -6.68 0.54 -16.98
CA GLY A 204 -7.50 0.65 -18.20
C GLY A 204 -7.47 2.04 -18.87
N ILE A 205 -6.86 3.03 -18.22
CA ILE A 205 -6.59 4.35 -18.81
C ILE A 205 -5.56 4.28 -19.95
N PHE A 206 -4.70 3.26 -19.99
CA PHE A 206 -3.79 3.06 -21.12
C PHE A 206 -4.53 2.42 -22.29
N PRO A 207 -4.35 2.92 -23.54
CA PRO A 207 -5.04 2.42 -24.71
C PRO A 207 -4.66 0.99 -25.11
N SER A 208 -3.51 0.48 -24.64
CA SER A 208 -3.09 -0.90 -24.90
C SER A 208 -2.24 -1.45 -23.77
N PHE A 209 -2.26 -2.78 -23.62
CA PHE A 209 -1.41 -3.51 -22.68
C PHE A 209 0.09 -3.33 -22.98
N ASP A 210 0.47 -3.28 -24.27
CA ASP A 210 1.86 -3.04 -24.69
C ASP A 210 2.38 -1.68 -24.19
N MET A 211 1.55 -0.63 -24.30
CA MET A 211 1.90 0.69 -23.78
C MET A 211 2.06 0.67 -22.27
N PHE A 212 1.14 0.03 -21.55
CA PHE A 212 1.25 -0.13 -20.09
C PHE A 212 2.54 -0.86 -19.70
N CYS A 213 2.90 -1.96 -20.36
CA CYS A 213 4.13 -2.68 -20.07
C CYS A 213 5.38 -1.81 -20.27
N LYS A 214 5.45 -1.04 -21.36
CA LYS A 214 6.57 -0.12 -21.63
C LYS A 214 6.70 0.97 -20.57
N VAL A 215 5.56 1.50 -20.10
CA VAL A 215 5.54 2.49 -19.02
C VAL A 215 5.96 1.86 -17.69
N MET A 216 5.49 0.65 -17.38
CA MET A 216 5.96 -0.09 -16.21
C MET A 216 7.47 -0.30 -16.24
N ASP A 217 8.02 -0.78 -17.36
CA ASP A 217 9.44 -1.02 -17.47
C ASP A 217 10.25 0.26 -17.23
N ALA A 218 9.80 1.40 -17.77
CA ALA A 218 10.47 2.68 -17.59
C ALA A 218 10.34 3.28 -16.18
N CYS A 219 9.27 2.96 -15.44
CA CYS A 219 8.91 3.64 -14.17
C CYS A 219 9.01 2.76 -12.93
N THR A 220 9.39 1.48 -13.05
CA THR A 220 9.49 0.58 -11.90
C THR A 220 10.88 -0.04 -11.71
N GLU A 221 11.90 0.52 -12.36
CA GLU A 221 13.30 0.15 -12.12
C GLU A 221 13.87 0.88 -10.89
N ASN A 222 14.95 0.36 -10.33
CA ASN A 222 15.71 1.00 -9.26
C ASN A 222 14.86 1.43 -8.04
N TYR A 223 13.90 0.57 -7.62
CA TYR A 223 12.95 0.83 -6.53
C TYR A 223 12.00 2.02 -6.80
N GLU A 224 11.80 2.38 -8.04
CA GLU A 224 10.75 3.29 -8.44
C GLU A 224 9.41 2.57 -8.52
N CYS A 225 8.31 3.33 -8.48
CA CYS A 225 6.97 2.80 -8.65
C CYS A 225 6.16 3.66 -9.61
N LEU A 226 5.22 3.03 -10.27
CA LEU A 226 4.17 3.69 -11.04
C LEU A 226 3.02 4.01 -10.09
N VAL A 227 2.52 5.24 -10.16
CA VAL A 227 1.42 5.71 -9.30
C VAL A 227 0.23 6.09 -10.16
N LEU A 228 -0.93 5.52 -9.85
CA LEU A 228 -2.21 5.93 -10.41
C LEU A 228 -2.97 6.77 -9.36
N ASP A 229 -3.36 7.97 -9.74
CA ASP A 229 -4.20 8.86 -8.95
C ASP A 229 -5.63 8.89 -9.54
N ASN A 230 -6.55 8.17 -8.91
CA ASN A 230 -7.96 8.11 -9.30
C ASN A 230 -8.77 9.31 -8.81
N THR A 231 -8.17 10.24 -8.06
CA THR A 231 -8.87 11.43 -7.57
C THR A 231 -8.93 12.55 -8.61
N GLN A 232 -8.16 12.41 -9.69
CA GLN A 232 -8.10 13.39 -10.76
C GLN A 232 -9.40 13.45 -11.56
N LYS A 233 -9.78 14.65 -11.99
CA LYS A 233 -10.97 14.89 -12.82
C LYS A 233 -10.66 14.84 -14.32
N SER A 234 -9.55 14.24 -14.71
CA SER A 234 -9.08 14.14 -16.10
C SER A 234 -9.04 12.68 -16.53
N ASN A 235 -9.27 12.44 -17.81
CA ASN A 235 -9.08 11.14 -18.44
C ASN A 235 -7.72 11.04 -19.18
N LYS A 236 -6.84 12.03 -19.02
CA LYS A 236 -5.51 12.02 -19.65
C LYS A 236 -4.53 11.26 -18.79
N ILE A 237 -3.73 10.40 -19.43
CA ILE A 237 -2.71 9.61 -18.72
C ILE A 237 -1.75 10.51 -17.94
N GLN A 238 -1.30 11.64 -18.52
CA GLN A 238 -0.34 12.56 -17.90
C GLN A 238 -0.86 13.23 -16.63
N ASP A 239 -2.19 13.29 -16.45
CA ASP A 239 -2.81 13.89 -15.27
C ASP A 239 -3.07 12.87 -14.16
N CYS A 240 -3.21 11.58 -14.51
CA CYS A 240 -3.60 10.52 -13.59
C CYS A 240 -2.45 9.58 -13.23
N VAL A 241 -1.42 9.49 -14.08
CA VAL A 241 -0.32 8.55 -13.92
C VAL A 241 0.98 9.29 -13.67
N PHE A 242 1.71 8.83 -12.64
CA PHE A 242 2.96 9.44 -12.17
C PHE A 242 4.01 8.35 -11.95
N TRP A 243 5.26 8.74 -11.85
CA TRP A 243 6.32 7.91 -11.32
C TRP A 243 6.77 8.43 -9.96
N TYR A 244 7.23 7.55 -9.10
CA TYR A 244 7.74 7.92 -7.79
C TYR A 244 8.88 7.01 -7.35
N LYS A 245 9.80 7.56 -6.58
CA LYS A 245 10.83 6.84 -5.86
C LYS A 245 10.81 7.26 -4.41
N ALA A 246 10.63 6.29 -3.52
CA ALA A 246 10.58 6.52 -2.10
C ALA A 246 11.90 7.10 -1.57
N THR A 247 11.79 8.02 -0.63
CA THR A 247 12.92 8.55 0.13
C THR A 247 13.13 7.72 1.39
N LEU A 248 14.36 7.34 1.68
CA LEU A 248 14.69 6.65 2.93
C LEU A 248 14.49 7.58 4.12
N ARG A 249 13.45 7.32 4.91
CA ARG A 249 13.13 8.12 6.10
C ARG A 249 13.70 7.48 7.36
N LYS A 250 14.34 8.30 8.19
CA LYS A 250 14.91 7.90 9.48
C LYS A 250 14.46 8.90 10.55
N ASN A 251 14.46 8.46 11.81
CA ASN A 251 14.28 9.33 12.98
C ASN A 251 13.00 10.17 12.96
N PHE A 252 11.86 9.57 12.65
CA PHE A 252 10.56 10.22 12.79
C PHE A 252 9.60 9.34 13.58
N ARG A 253 8.53 9.95 14.05
CA ARG A 253 7.43 9.27 14.78
C ARG A 253 6.09 9.65 14.18
N VAL A 254 5.19 8.70 14.14
CA VAL A 254 3.79 8.88 13.72
C VAL A 254 2.89 8.85 14.95
N GLY A 255 1.82 9.62 14.92
CA GLY A 255 0.88 9.73 16.02
C GLY A 255 1.16 10.89 16.96
N SER A 256 0.12 11.28 17.70
CA SER A 256 0.21 12.35 18.68
C SER A 256 1.10 12.00 19.87
N SER A 257 1.54 13.02 20.61
CA SER A 257 2.27 12.81 21.87
C SER A 257 1.47 11.98 22.89
N ASP A 258 0.16 12.09 22.87
CA ASP A 258 -0.71 11.33 23.79
C ASP A 258 -0.79 9.84 23.41
N LEU A 259 -0.72 9.52 22.12
CA LEU A 259 -0.59 8.13 21.64
C LEU A 259 0.69 7.48 22.21
N TRP A 260 1.81 8.20 22.15
CA TRP A 260 3.10 7.75 22.70
C TRP A 260 3.14 7.69 24.23
N LYS A 261 2.44 8.61 24.92
CA LYS A 261 2.27 8.54 26.38
C LYS A 261 1.45 7.33 26.79
N LEU A 262 0.35 7.06 26.07
CA LEU A 262 -0.49 5.88 26.29
C LEU A 262 0.30 4.59 26.12
N HIS A 263 1.08 4.48 25.04
CA HIS A 263 1.99 3.36 24.84
C HIS A 263 2.92 3.15 26.04
N LYS A 264 3.64 4.18 26.49
CA LYS A 264 4.53 4.10 27.65
C LYS A 264 3.84 3.64 28.93
N LYS A 265 2.54 4.00 29.11
CA LYS A 265 1.75 3.65 30.30
C LYS A 265 1.23 2.22 30.25
N MET A 266 0.83 1.74 29.08
CA MET A 266 0.01 0.53 28.93
C MET A 266 0.81 -0.66 28.32
N TYR A 267 1.88 -0.39 27.59
CA TYR A 267 2.62 -1.44 26.88
C TYR A 267 3.47 -2.27 27.84
N ASN A 268 3.24 -3.57 27.79
CA ASN A 268 4.04 -4.55 28.50
C ASN A 268 4.71 -5.49 27.46
N PRO A 269 6.02 -5.40 27.23
CA PRO A 269 6.71 -6.22 26.24
C PRO A 269 6.68 -7.73 26.54
N LYS A 270 6.42 -8.10 27.82
CA LYS A 270 6.36 -9.52 28.26
C LYS A 270 4.96 -10.12 28.15
N HIS A 271 3.96 -9.39 27.67
CA HIS A 271 2.58 -9.86 27.64
C HIS A 271 2.39 -11.06 26.72
N GLY A 272 3.08 -11.11 25.57
CA GLY A 272 3.09 -12.24 24.65
C GLY A 272 3.72 -13.50 25.26
N ASP A 273 4.81 -13.36 25.98
CA ASP A 273 5.54 -14.49 26.60
C ASP A 273 4.68 -15.22 27.65
N ILE A 274 3.85 -14.49 28.39
CA ILE A 274 2.96 -15.06 29.43
C ILE A 274 1.93 -15.99 28.78
N HIS A 275 1.34 -15.59 27.67
CA HIS A 275 0.38 -16.44 26.94
C HIS A 275 1.02 -17.69 26.34
N GLU A 276 2.24 -17.59 25.82
CA GLU A 276 2.98 -18.77 25.33
C GLU A 276 3.35 -19.74 26.45
N GLU A 277 3.78 -19.25 27.61
CA GLU A 277 4.06 -20.10 28.76
C GLU A 277 2.83 -20.80 29.31
N ASP A 278 1.69 -20.13 29.37
CA ASP A 278 0.43 -20.71 29.80
C ASP A 278 -0.11 -21.74 28.79
N ALA A 279 0.02 -21.48 27.49
CA ALA A 279 -0.31 -22.46 26.45
C ALA A 279 0.62 -23.68 26.51
N LYS A 280 1.92 -23.50 26.72
CA LYS A 280 2.89 -24.60 26.92
C LYS A 280 2.62 -25.39 28.20
N LYS A 281 2.14 -24.75 29.27
CA LYS A 281 1.72 -25.42 30.51
C LYS A 281 0.42 -26.22 30.32
N ALA A 282 -0.53 -25.71 29.54
CA ALA A 282 -1.78 -26.40 29.22
C ALA A 282 -1.54 -27.66 28.36
N THR A 283 -0.64 -27.62 27.40
CA THR A 283 -0.28 -28.77 26.55
C THR A 283 0.51 -29.84 27.29
N ARG A 284 1.28 -29.49 28.35
CA ARG A 284 2.01 -30.47 29.18
C ARG A 284 1.12 -31.33 30.08
N LYS A 285 -0.16 -30.99 30.27
CA LYS A 285 -1.11 -31.74 31.12
C LYS A 285 -1.84 -32.87 30.38
N THR A 286 -1.73 -33.00 29.08
CA THR A 286 -2.34 -34.08 28.29
C THR A 286 -1.33 -35.19 28.03
N ASN A 287 -1.13 -36.09 28.99
CA ASN A 287 -0.44 -37.37 28.77
C ASN A 287 -1.36 -38.33 28.01
N LEU A 288 -1.36 -38.25 26.69
CA LEU A 288 -2.05 -39.20 25.82
C LEU A 288 -1.14 -40.45 25.59
N LYS A 289 -1.47 -41.57 26.25
CA LYS A 289 -0.76 -42.83 26.05
C LYS A 289 -1.50 -43.62 24.95
N ILE A 290 -0.96 -43.64 23.75
CA ILE A 290 -1.53 -44.39 22.61
C ILE A 290 -0.85 -45.76 22.60
N THR A 291 -1.62 -46.82 22.87
CA THR A 291 -1.21 -48.23 22.69
C THR A 291 -1.81 -48.76 21.39
N LYS A 292 -0.94 -49.17 20.45
CA LYS A 292 -1.38 -49.88 19.26
C LYS A 292 -1.48 -51.36 19.62
N THR A 293 -2.68 -51.91 19.59
CA THR A 293 -2.92 -53.36 19.57
C THR A 293 -2.87 -53.88 18.13
N LYS A 294 -2.20 -55.06 17.97
CA LYS A 294 -2.10 -55.75 16.67
C LYS A 294 -3.44 -56.38 16.31
#